data_148a66dfec8515b406f8212a586ced73
#
_entry.id   148a66dfec8515b406f8212a586ced73
#
_cell.length_a   1.000
_cell.length_b   1.000
_cell.length_c   1.000
_cell.angle_alpha   90.00
_cell.angle_beta   90.00
_cell.angle_gamma   90.00
#
_symmetry.space_group_name_H-M   'P 1'
#
loop_
_entity.id
_entity.type
_entity.pdbx_description
1 polymer ?
#
loop_
_entity_poly.entity_id
_entity_poly.type
_entity_poly.pdbx_seq_one_letter_code
_entity_poly.pdbx_strand_id
1 'polypeptide(L)'
;MTLEELIAQLNSQNANTYTPLTAEQIQQQAQTRYEGTYGQKKLSAQQAYETSDQALAQQLAGLQATYDKQREQSRENYAQAASQADRQALGRGMQRSSYNNATISNINLKGAKAQQEISDTQAAQTANLNEQRALLAKQLAAQNAQYDAAMQSDMLAYQDELEAREYERLLADSQYRNQLAMQLYEYQFQKDQAKLEQERWEAEFDAAYGGGDDGGSGGGDDSSAQDDYYKKLLELMGRNSAGTQEKDSKVSPNQTSTAVKY
;
A
#
# COMPACT_ATOMS: atom_id res chain seq x y z
N MET A 1 -26.11 2.69 43.52
CA MET A 1 -26.12 1.73 42.44
C MET A 1 -26.39 0.36 43.06
N THR A 2 -27.42 -0.31 42.62
CA THR A 2 -27.78 -1.63 43.16
C THR A 2 -26.94 -2.72 42.48
N LEU A 3 -26.86 -3.92 43.09
CA LEU A 3 -26.19 -5.08 42.49
C LEU A 3 -26.79 -5.41 41.10
N GLU A 4 -28.10 -5.30 41.00
CA GLU A 4 -28.84 -5.56 39.74
C GLU A 4 -28.49 -4.55 38.67
N GLU A 5 -28.33 -3.27 39.03
CA GLU A 5 -27.89 -2.22 38.11
C GLU A 5 -26.44 -2.46 37.65
N LEU A 6 -25.54 -2.90 38.53
CA LEU A 6 -24.18 -3.28 38.19
C LEU A 6 -24.13 -4.50 37.26
N ILE A 7 -24.90 -5.55 37.58
CA ILE A 7 -25.01 -6.75 36.73
C ILE A 7 -25.63 -6.40 35.37
N ALA A 8 -26.67 -5.57 35.33
CA ALA A 8 -27.31 -5.11 34.11
C ALA A 8 -26.31 -4.29 33.25
N GLN A 9 -25.52 -3.43 33.89
CA GLN A 9 -24.48 -2.65 33.20
C GLN A 9 -23.35 -3.55 32.65
N LEU A 10 -22.91 -4.55 33.41
CA LEU A 10 -21.92 -5.52 32.98
C LEU A 10 -22.42 -6.39 31.83
N ASN A 11 -23.69 -6.81 31.87
CA ASN A 11 -24.32 -7.58 30.81
C ASN A 11 -24.57 -6.73 29.55
N SER A 12 -24.98 -5.47 29.70
CA SER A 12 -25.17 -4.56 28.56
C SER A 12 -23.85 -4.24 27.87
N GLN A 13 -22.76 -4.19 28.60
CA GLN A 13 -21.42 -3.95 28.09
C GLN A 13 -20.79 -5.20 27.47
N ASN A 14 -21.12 -6.39 27.98
CA ASN A 14 -20.79 -7.65 27.30
C ASN A 14 -21.51 -7.81 25.97
N ALA A 15 -22.68 -7.18 25.78
CA ALA A 15 -23.37 -7.11 24.48
C ALA A 15 -22.71 -6.13 23.50
N ASN A 16 -22.01 -5.14 24.00
CA ASN A 16 -21.26 -4.14 23.22
C ASN A 16 -19.74 -4.39 23.24
N THR A 17 -19.35 -5.66 23.13
CA THR A 17 -17.93 -6.01 23.04
C THR A 17 -17.33 -5.39 21.79
N TYR A 18 -16.21 -4.69 21.96
CA TYR A 18 -15.44 -4.23 20.82
C TYR A 18 -15.04 -5.43 19.95
N THR A 19 -15.47 -5.39 18.69
CA THR A 19 -15.08 -6.41 17.71
C THR A 19 -13.89 -5.85 16.91
N PRO A 20 -12.69 -6.39 17.08
CA PRO A 20 -11.53 -5.92 16.35
C PRO A 20 -11.72 -6.11 14.85
N LEU A 21 -11.07 -5.26 14.08
CA LEU A 21 -11.01 -5.43 12.63
C LEU A 21 -10.29 -6.74 12.30
N THR A 22 -10.82 -7.47 11.31
CA THR A 22 -10.13 -8.65 10.78
C THR A 22 -8.92 -8.22 9.96
N ALA A 23 -7.92 -9.10 9.81
CA ALA A 23 -6.75 -8.84 8.96
C ALA A 23 -7.16 -8.45 7.52
N GLU A 24 -8.22 -9.07 6.99
CA GLU A 24 -8.77 -8.74 5.67
C GLU A 24 -9.35 -7.33 5.61
N GLN A 25 -10.07 -6.90 6.66
CA GLN A 25 -10.61 -5.53 6.74
C GLN A 25 -9.50 -4.48 6.85
N ILE A 26 -8.46 -4.77 7.62
CA ILE A 26 -7.26 -3.92 7.74
C ILE A 26 -6.58 -3.78 6.38
N GLN A 27 -6.36 -4.89 5.69
CA GLN A 27 -5.77 -4.91 4.36
C GLN A 27 -6.61 -4.13 3.34
N GLN A 28 -7.93 -4.32 3.35
CA GLN A 28 -8.84 -3.62 2.44
C GLN A 28 -8.85 -2.10 2.69
N GLN A 29 -8.80 -1.67 3.95
CA GLN A 29 -8.70 -0.24 4.29
C GLN A 29 -7.38 0.36 3.81
N ALA A 30 -6.26 -0.34 4.01
CA ALA A 30 -4.95 0.08 3.52
C ALA A 30 -4.95 0.21 1.99
N GLN A 31 -5.45 -0.80 1.30
CA GLN A 31 -5.55 -0.81 -0.16
C GLN A 31 -6.40 0.37 -0.66
N THR A 32 -7.61 0.54 -0.15
CA THR A 32 -8.53 1.63 -0.56
C THR A 32 -7.90 3.00 -0.34
N ARG A 33 -7.15 3.19 0.76
CA ARG A 33 -6.50 4.46 1.09
C ARG A 33 -5.42 4.86 0.09
N TYR A 34 -4.58 3.90 -0.33
CA TYR A 34 -3.39 4.21 -1.12
C TYR A 34 -3.57 4.00 -2.62
N GLU A 35 -4.48 3.11 -3.04
CA GLU A 35 -4.73 2.81 -4.45
C GLU A 35 -5.12 4.07 -5.25
N GLY A 36 -5.98 4.93 -4.70
CA GLY A 36 -6.36 6.20 -5.33
C GLY A 36 -5.18 7.15 -5.50
N THR A 37 -4.35 7.32 -4.47
CA THR A 37 -3.21 8.23 -4.50
C THR A 37 -2.14 7.79 -5.48
N TYR A 38 -1.76 6.52 -5.45
CA TYR A 38 -0.74 5.97 -6.35
C TYR A 38 -1.26 5.78 -7.76
N GLY A 39 -2.55 5.49 -7.95
CA GLY A 39 -3.21 5.49 -9.24
C GLY A 39 -3.11 6.84 -9.95
N GLN A 40 -3.37 7.95 -9.23
CA GLN A 40 -3.22 9.30 -9.77
C GLN A 40 -1.76 9.64 -10.14
N LYS A 41 -0.78 9.24 -9.33
CA LYS A 41 0.64 9.43 -9.64
C LYS A 41 1.04 8.69 -10.92
N LYS A 42 0.62 7.43 -11.08
CA LYS A 42 0.86 6.64 -12.29
C LYS A 42 0.19 7.24 -13.52
N LEU A 43 -1.06 7.69 -13.37
CA LEU A 43 -1.80 8.36 -14.47
C LEU A 43 -1.06 9.63 -14.93
N SER A 44 -0.59 10.45 -13.99
CA SER A 44 0.16 11.67 -14.32
C SER A 44 1.50 11.35 -15.02
N ALA A 45 2.20 10.31 -14.58
CA ALA A 45 3.44 9.84 -15.23
C ALA A 45 3.16 9.32 -16.64
N GLN A 46 2.08 8.59 -16.83
CA GLN A 46 1.63 8.09 -18.13
C GLN A 46 1.30 9.25 -19.10
N GLN A 47 0.57 10.27 -18.65
CA GLN A 47 0.24 11.45 -19.45
C GLN A 47 1.50 12.24 -19.86
N ALA A 48 2.46 12.39 -18.94
CA ALA A 48 3.73 13.03 -19.25
C ALA A 48 4.54 12.26 -20.29
N TYR A 49 4.56 10.93 -20.18
CA TYR A 49 5.17 10.05 -21.18
C TYR A 49 4.50 10.20 -22.55
N GLU A 50 3.18 10.10 -22.62
CA GLU A 50 2.42 10.22 -23.87
C GLU A 50 2.67 11.56 -24.58
N THR A 51 2.69 12.66 -23.81
CA THR A 51 3.00 13.99 -24.35
C THR A 51 4.41 14.03 -24.95
N SER A 52 5.39 13.46 -24.25
CA SER A 52 6.78 13.44 -24.70
C SER A 52 6.97 12.50 -25.92
N ASP A 53 6.33 11.34 -25.92
CA ASP A 53 6.38 10.39 -27.03
C ASP A 53 5.72 10.96 -28.30
N GLN A 54 4.60 11.67 -28.15
CA GLN A 54 3.94 12.39 -29.27
C GLN A 54 4.86 13.47 -29.87
N ALA A 55 5.57 14.23 -29.01
CA ALA A 55 6.52 15.23 -29.47
C ALA A 55 7.66 14.60 -30.29
N LEU A 56 8.22 13.49 -29.84
CA LEU A 56 9.25 12.75 -30.57
C LEU A 56 8.72 12.14 -31.86
N ALA A 57 7.47 11.64 -31.88
CA ALA A 57 6.83 11.14 -33.10
C ALA A 57 6.61 12.24 -34.14
N GLN A 58 6.24 13.44 -33.71
CA GLN A 58 6.13 14.61 -34.60
C GLN A 58 7.50 15.04 -35.16
N GLN A 59 8.55 15.02 -34.33
CA GLN A 59 9.91 15.27 -34.81
C GLN A 59 10.35 14.25 -35.85
N LEU A 60 10.06 12.97 -35.63
CA LEU A 60 10.36 11.89 -36.57
C LEU A 60 9.67 12.11 -37.92
N ALA A 61 8.38 12.47 -37.90
CA ALA A 61 7.61 12.76 -39.12
C ALA A 61 8.16 13.99 -39.86
N GLY A 62 8.50 15.07 -39.15
CA GLY A 62 9.11 16.26 -39.68
C GLY A 62 10.48 15.99 -40.28
N LEU A 63 11.28 15.15 -39.62
CA LEU A 63 12.57 14.72 -40.11
C LEU A 63 12.46 14.01 -41.47
N GLN A 64 11.54 13.05 -41.57
CA GLN A 64 11.31 12.31 -42.81
C GLN A 64 10.95 13.24 -43.99
N ALA A 65 10.00 14.17 -43.78
CA ALA A 65 9.60 15.13 -44.79
C ALA A 65 10.76 16.04 -45.22
N THR A 66 11.66 16.40 -44.27
CA THR A 66 12.83 17.21 -44.55
C THR A 66 13.82 16.46 -45.45
N TYR A 67 14.11 15.21 -45.12
CA TYR A 67 15.05 14.39 -45.92
C TYR A 67 14.47 14.00 -47.30
N ASP A 68 13.16 13.84 -47.43
CA ASP A 68 12.52 13.62 -48.73
C ASP A 68 12.73 14.82 -49.67
N LYS A 69 12.53 16.05 -49.15
CA LYS A 69 12.84 17.28 -49.90
C LYS A 69 14.30 17.40 -50.27
N GLN A 70 15.20 17.10 -49.34
CA GLN A 70 16.65 17.14 -49.62
C GLN A 70 17.06 16.15 -50.72
N ARG A 71 16.50 14.94 -50.70
CA ARG A 71 16.72 13.93 -51.73
C ARG A 71 16.21 14.40 -53.09
N GLU A 72 15.04 14.98 -53.13
CA GLU A 72 14.46 15.52 -54.37
C GLU A 72 15.31 16.67 -54.93
N GLN A 73 15.65 17.65 -54.11
CA GLN A 73 16.53 18.75 -54.49
C GLN A 73 17.89 18.27 -54.97
N SER A 74 18.47 17.30 -54.29
CA SER A 74 19.75 16.70 -54.69
C SER A 74 19.64 16.05 -56.07
N ARG A 75 18.56 15.25 -56.33
CA ARG A 75 18.32 14.63 -57.64
C ARG A 75 18.18 15.67 -58.74
N GLU A 76 17.39 16.72 -58.50
CA GLU A 76 17.19 17.81 -59.47
C GLU A 76 18.52 18.53 -59.77
N ASN A 77 19.27 18.87 -58.76
CA ASN A 77 20.56 19.55 -58.93
C ASN A 77 21.57 18.72 -59.78
N TYR A 78 21.68 17.43 -59.52
CA TYR A 78 22.55 16.56 -60.26
C TYR A 78 22.03 16.28 -61.69
N ALA A 79 20.73 16.18 -61.88
CA ALA A 79 20.11 16.08 -63.22
C ALA A 79 20.34 17.34 -64.05
N GLN A 80 20.20 18.53 -63.45
CA GLN A 80 20.49 19.80 -64.09
C GLN A 80 21.99 19.92 -64.47
N ALA A 81 22.89 19.51 -63.56
CA ALA A 81 24.31 19.51 -63.81
C ALA A 81 24.70 18.58 -64.99
N ALA A 82 24.10 17.39 -65.05
CA ALA A 82 24.31 16.47 -66.16
C ALA A 82 23.78 17.05 -67.48
N SER A 83 22.60 17.65 -67.47
CA SER A 83 22.01 18.32 -68.63
C SER A 83 22.82 19.52 -69.10
N GLN A 84 23.39 20.31 -68.18
CA GLN A 84 24.28 21.42 -68.56
C GLN A 84 25.59 20.93 -69.14
N ALA A 85 26.17 19.86 -68.64
CA ALA A 85 27.37 19.24 -69.17
C ALA A 85 27.12 18.74 -70.60
N ASP A 86 25.97 18.11 -70.86
CA ASP A 86 25.62 17.63 -72.19
C ASP A 86 25.40 18.79 -73.20
N ARG A 87 24.71 19.86 -72.74
CA ARG A 87 24.55 21.08 -73.60
C ARG A 87 25.87 21.74 -73.90
N GLN A 88 26.78 21.83 -72.95
CA GLN A 88 28.11 22.40 -73.22
C GLN A 88 28.93 21.53 -74.18
N ALA A 89 28.83 20.20 -74.08
CA ALA A 89 29.48 19.26 -74.96
C ALA A 89 28.90 19.37 -76.38
N LEU A 90 27.57 19.55 -76.52
CA LEU A 90 26.89 19.77 -77.78
C LEU A 90 27.41 21.05 -78.43
N GLY A 91 27.48 22.17 -77.72
CA GLY A 91 27.96 23.44 -78.24
C GLY A 91 29.42 23.41 -78.74
N ARG A 92 30.19 22.43 -78.27
CA ARG A 92 31.59 22.19 -78.68
C ARG A 92 31.75 21.07 -79.69
N GLY A 93 30.65 20.47 -80.14
CA GLY A 93 30.70 19.33 -81.06
C GLY A 93 31.22 18.03 -80.49
N MET A 94 31.28 17.94 -79.15
CA MET A 94 31.85 16.79 -78.35
C MET A 94 30.79 15.93 -77.69
N GLN A 95 29.52 16.01 -78.07
CA GLN A 95 28.42 15.32 -77.36
C GLN A 95 28.59 13.80 -77.29
N ARG A 96 29.16 13.18 -78.33
CA ARG A 96 29.47 11.72 -78.35
C ARG A 96 30.89 11.38 -77.93
N SER A 97 31.62 12.29 -77.34
CA SER A 97 32.98 12.04 -76.89
C SER A 97 33.00 11.19 -75.65
N SER A 98 34.06 10.38 -75.52
CA SER A 98 34.35 9.63 -74.25
C SER A 98 34.50 10.56 -73.09
N TYR A 99 34.99 11.79 -73.29
CA TYR A 99 35.12 12.82 -72.23
C TYR A 99 33.76 13.27 -71.71
N ASN A 100 32.76 13.53 -72.57
CA ASN A 100 31.40 13.92 -72.13
C ASN A 100 30.73 12.78 -71.35
N ASN A 101 30.85 11.54 -71.87
CA ASN A 101 30.32 10.36 -71.18
C ASN A 101 30.97 10.18 -69.78
N ALA A 102 32.28 10.38 -69.64
CA ALA A 102 33.01 10.31 -68.37
C ALA A 102 32.55 11.43 -67.39
N THR A 103 32.30 12.66 -67.90
CA THR A 103 31.84 13.79 -67.12
C THR A 103 30.44 13.53 -66.55
N ILE A 104 29.49 13.09 -67.40
CA ILE A 104 28.11 12.74 -66.98
C ILE A 104 28.16 11.57 -65.98
N SER A 105 28.97 10.55 -66.23
CA SER A 105 29.13 9.41 -65.28
C SER A 105 29.65 9.87 -63.94
N ASN A 106 30.61 10.77 -63.89
CA ASN A 106 31.11 11.35 -62.64
C ASN A 106 30.08 12.17 -61.88
N ILE A 107 29.24 12.97 -62.61
CA ILE A 107 28.14 13.73 -62.01
C ILE A 107 27.12 12.78 -61.41
N ASN A 108 26.73 11.74 -62.13
CA ASN A 108 25.81 10.73 -61.63
C ASN A 108 26.35 9.97 -60.41
N LEU A 109 27.63 9.63 -60.42
CA LEU A 109 28.29 9.00 -59.25
C LEU A 109 28.29 9.91 -58.03
N LYS A 110 28.60 11.20 -58.18
CA LYS A 110 28.52 12.19 -57.12
C LYS A 110 27.07 12.34 -56.60
N GLY A 111 26.07 12.34 -57.50
CA GLY A 111 24.68 12.36 -57.13
C GLY A 111 24.26 11.13 -56.32
N ALA A 112 24.70 9.94 -56.71
CA ALA A 112 24.47 8.72 -55.97
C ALA A 112 25.12 8.75 -54.56
N LYS A 113 26.33 9.24 -54.46
CA LYS A 113 27.01 9.42 -53.14
C LYS A 113 26.27 10.42 -52.27
N ALA A 114 25.85 11.58 -52.80
CA ALA A 114 25.09 12.55 -52.03
C ALA A 114 23.75 11.98 -51.56
N GLN A 115 23.07 11.17 -52.37
CA GLN A 115 21.83 10.45 -51.94
C GLN A 115 22.13 9.47 -50.81
N GLN A 116 23.23 8.75 -50.88
CA GLN A 116 23.66 7.81 -49.81
C GLN A 116 23.95 8.57 -48.51
N GLU A 117 24.69 9.66 -48.54
CA GLU A 117 25.00 10.49 -47.36
C GLU A 117 23.77 11.05 -46.72
N ILE A 118 22.75 11.51 -47.52
CA ILE A 118 21.46 11.95 -46.99
C ILE A 118 20.74 10.80 -46.30
N SER A 119 20.74 9.61 -46.90
CA SER A 119 20.09 8.42 -46.37
C SER A 119 20.74 7.96 -45.07
N ASP A 120 22.07 7.93 -44.98
CA ASP A 120 22.85 7.54 -43.82
C ASP A 120 22.61 8.52 -42.67
N THR A 121 22.58 9.82 -42.94
CA THR A 121 22.31 10.86 -41.96
C THR A 121 20.87 10.73 -41.43
N GLN A 122 19.90 10.48 -42.31
CA GLN A 122 18.50 10.23 -41.90
C GLN A 122 18.41 9.00 -41.02
N ALA A 123 19.08 7.90 -41.38
CA ALA A 123 19.06 6.67 -40.62
C ALA A 123 19.63 6.88 -39.18
N ALA A 124 20.75 7.62 -39.10
CA ALA A 124 21.37 7.93 -37.81
C ALA A 124 20.45 8.79 -36.91
N GLN A 125 19.80 9.83 -37.47
CA GLN A 125 18.88 10.68 -36.70
C GLN A 125 17.61 9.93 -36.29
N THR A 126 17.09 9.09 -37.21
CA THR A 126 15.94 8.24 -36.87
C THR A 126 16.26 7.26 -35.76
N ALA A 127 17.42 6.63 -35.79
CA ALA A 127 17.89 5.73 -34.73
C ALA A 127 17.98 6.45 -33.37
N ASN A 128 18.57 7.67 -33.37
CA ASN A 128 18.66 8.48 -32.15
C ASN A 128 17.28 8.81 -31.56
N LEU A 129 16.31 9.25 -32.35
CA LEU A 129 14.97 9.55 -31.88
C LEU A 129 14.25 8.29 -31.34
N ASN A 130 14.43 7.15 -31.99
CA ASN A 130 13.87 5.88 -31.51
C ASN A 130 14.52 5.43 -30.20
N GLU A 131 15.81 5.66 -30.02
CA GLU A 131 16.51 5.40 -28.76
C GLU A 131 15.97 6.28 -27.63
N GLN A 132 15.74 7.57 -27.88
CA GLN A 132 15.12 8.48 -26.93
C GLN A 132 13.72 8.01 -26.53
N ARG A 133 12.89 7.55 -27.47
CA ARG A 133 11.57 6.97 -27.18
C ARG A 133 11.68 5.71 -26.31
N ALA A 134 12.62 4.83 -26.62
CA ALA A 134 12.88 3.63 -25.83
C ALA A 134 13.34 3.96 -24.39
N LEU A 135 14.16 5.01 -24.24
CA LEU A 135 14.60 5.50 -22.93
C LEU A 135 13.42 6.05 -22.12
N LEU A 136 12.54 6.85 -22.72
CA LEU A 136 11.34 7.35 -22.07
C LEU A 136 10.44 6.21 -21.58
N ALA A 137 10.24 5.17 -22.40
CA ALA A 137 9.46 4.00 -21.99
C ALA A 137 10.07 3.26 -20.80
N LYS A 138 11.41 3.13 -20.75
CA LYS A 138 12.13 2.55 -19.61
C LYS A 138 11.99 3.42 -18.36
N GLN A 139 12.05 4.74 -18.50
CA GLN A 139 11.85 5.67 -17.38
C GLN A 139 10.48 5.56 -16.79
N LEU A 140 9.42 5.50 -17.62
CA LEU A 140 8.05 5.28 -17.17
C LEU A 140 7.90 3.96 -16.42
N ALA A 141 8.47 2.87 -16.96
CA ALA A 141 8.41 1.56 -16.30
C ALA A 141 9.11 1.58 -14.94
N ALA A 142 10.29 2.20 -14.84
CA ALA A 142 11.02 2.35 -13.58
C ALA A 142 10.25 3.20 -12.57
N GLN A 143 9.64 4.30 -13.01
CA GLN A 143 8.84 5.17 -12.16
C GLN A 143 7.57 4.46 -11.64
N ASN A 144 6.90 3.70 -12.48
CA ASN A 144 5.75 2.89 -12.08
C ASN A 144 6.16 1.82 -11.05
N ALA A 145 7.30 1.15 -11.23
CA ALA A 145 7.82 0.19 -10.27
C ALA A 145 8.17 0.85 -8.92
N GLN A 146 8.70 2.07 -8.91
CA GLN A 146 8.93 2.85 -7.69
C GLN A 146 7.62 3.20 -6.98
N TYR A 147 6.58 3.59 -7.73
CA TYR A 147 5.27 3.85 -7.14
C TYR A 147 4.64 2.59 -6.55
N ASP A 148 4.78 1.43 -7.20
CA ASP A 148 4.30 0.15 -6.67
C ASP A 148 5.02 -0.23 -5.38
N ALA A 149 6.34 -0.11 -5.33
CA ALA A 149 7.13 -0.39 -4.13
C ALA A 149 6.79 0.57 -2.98
N ALA A 150 6.64 1.87 -3.26
CA ALA A 150 6.25 2.86 -2.27
C ALA A 150 4.82 2.61 -1.75
N MET A 151 3.88 2.27 -2.64
CA MET A 151 2.51 1.91 -2.25
C MET A 151 2.50 0.70 -1.30
N GLN A 152 3.25 -0.35 -1.62
CA GLN A 152 3.36 -1.53 -0.75
C GLN A 152 3.94 -1.19 0.62
N SER A 153 5.00 -0.38 0.66
CA SER A 153 5.62 0.08 1.91
C SER A 153 4.64 0.88 2.78
N ASP A 154 3.92 1.84 2.17
CA ASP A 154 2.94 2.67 2.87
C ASP A 154 1.73 1.85 3.36
N MET A 155 1.30 0.86 2.56
CA MET A 155 0.23 -0.06 2.96
C MET A 155 0.63 -0.89 4.17
N LEU A 156 1.84 -1.46 4.19
CA LEU A 156 2.34 -2.24 5.33
C LEU A 156 2.45 -1.38 6.59
N ALA A 157 3.03 -0.19 6.48
CA ALA A 157 3.14 0.73 7.62
C ALA A 157 1.76 1.12 8.19
N TYR A 158 0.77 1.30 7.34
CA TYR A 158 -0.59 1.60 7.78
C TYR A 158 -1.29 0.38 8.40
N GLN A 159 -1.02 -0.83 7.90
CA GLN A 159 -1.51 -2.07 8.50
C GLN A 159 -0.96 -2.24 9.92
N ASP A 160 0.36 -2.06 10.09
CA ASP A 160 1.01 -2.11 11.41
C ASP A 160 0.42 -1.06 12.38
N GLU A 161 0.16 0.16 11.89
CA GLU A 161 -0.48 1.22 12.68
C GLU A 161 -1.91 0.83 13.11
N LEU A 162 -2.71 0.26 12.20
CA LEU A 162 -4.06 -0.19 12.52
C LEU A 162 -4.05 -1.35 13.51
N GLU A 163 -3.18 -2.34 13.32
CA GLU A 163 -3.03 -3.47 14.25
C GLU A 163 -2.65 -3.00 15.66
N ALA A 164 -1.71 -2.06 15.76
CA ALA A 164 -1.33 -1.48 17.05
C ALA A 164 -2.51 -0.76 17.73
N ARG A 165 -3.29 0.03 16.99
CA ARG A 165 -4.50 0.71 17.51
C ARG A 165 -5.58 -0.28 17.95
N GLU A 166 -5.78 -1.35 17.19
CA GLU A 166 -6.73 -2.41 17.54
C GLU A 166 -6.31 -3.12 18.83
N TYR A 167 -5.02 -3.40 18.98
CA TYR A 167 -4.47 -3.98 20.21
C TYR A 167 -4.67 -3.05 21.42
N GLU A 168 -4.40 -1.74 21.27
CA GLU A 168 -4.62 -0.76 22.35
C GLU A 168 -6.11 -0.70 22.76
N ARG A 169 -7.03 -0.75 21.80
CA ARG A 169 -8.48 -0.76 22.06
C ARG A 169 -8.91 -2.03 22.80
N LEU A 170 -8.39 -3.19 22.40
CA LEU A 170 -8.65 -4.46 23.08
C LEU A 170 -8.14 -4.45 24.52
N LEU A 171 -6.94 -3.89 24.74
CA LEU A 171 -6.34 -3.77 26.07
C LEU A 171 -7.18 -2.85 26.95
N ALA A 172 -7.60 -1.70 26.44
CA ALA A 172 -8.45 -0.75 27.17
C ALA A 172 -9.81 -1.36 27.52
N ASP A 173 -10.45 -2.09 26.61
CA ASP A 173 -11.70 -2.81 26.85
C ASP A 173 -11.55 -3.89 27.93
N SER A 174 -10.46 -4.66 27.89
CA SER A 174 -10.12 -5.66 28.89
C SER A 174 -9.89 -5.04 30.29
N GLN A 175 -9.16 -3.94 30.38
CA GLN A 175 -8.91 -3.22 31.63
C GLN A 175 -10.20 -2.67 32.23
N TYR A 176 -11.06 -2.11 31.41
CA TYR A 176 -12.35 -1.58 31.83
C TYR A 176 -13.26 -2.68 32.42
N ARG A 177 -13.31 -3.86 31.78
CA ARG A 177 -14.07 -5.02 32.27
C ARG A 177 -13.52 -5.53 33.61
N ASN A 178 -12.19 -5.59 33.74
CA ASN A 178 -11.56 -6.00 35.00
C ASN A 178 -11.90 -5.03 36.14
N GLN A 179 -11.92 -3.72 35.89
CA GLN A 179 -12.33 -2.71 36.87
C GLN A 179 -13.78 -2.89 37.31
N LEU A 180 -14.71 -3.12 36.36
CA LEU A 180 -16.10 -3.38 36.64
C LEU A 180 -16.30 -4.66 37.46
N ALA A 181 -15.57 -5.73 37.11
CA ALA A 181 -15.61 -6.98 37.87
C ALA A 181 -15.11 -6.79 39.31
N MET A 182 -14.05 -6.00 39.51
CA MET A 182 -13.55 -5.65 40.83
C MET A 182 -14.57 -4.85 41.65
N GLN A 183 -15.21 -3.84 41.07
CA GLN A 183 -16.28 -3.07 41.72
C GLN A 183 -17.48 -3.96 42.12
N LEU A 184 -17.84 -4.91 41.28
CA LEU A 184 -18.89 -5.88 41.56
C LEU A 184 -18.52 -6.77 42.75
N TYR A 185 -17.26 -7.23 42.78
CA TYR A 185 -16.72 -8.03 43.89
C TYR A 185 -16.72 -7.24 45.22
N GLU A 186 -16.23 -6.00 45.22
CA GLU A 186 -16.24 -5.12 46.37
C GLU A 186 -17.67 -4.87 46.92
N TYR A 187 -18.62 -4.62 45.99
CA TYR A 187 -20.01 -4.43 46.38
C TYR A 187 -20.60 -5.70 47.02
N GLN A 188 -20.34 -6.87 46.43
CA GLN A 188 -20.81 -8.14 47.01
C GLN A 188 -20.19 -8.41 48.39
N PHE A 189 -18.90 -8.17 48.55
CA PHE A 189 -18.18 -8.32 49.81
C PHE A 189 -18.75 -7.40 50.89
N GLN A 190 -19.02 -6.12 50.59
CA GLN A 190 -19.66 -5.19 51.52
C GLN A 190 -21.06 -5.66 51.92
N LYS A 191 -21.84 -6.20 51.00
CA LYS A 191 -23.16 -6.73 51.28
C LYS A 191 -23.11 -7.95 52.19
N ASP A 192 -22.16 -8.86 51.95
CA ASP A 192 -21.98 -10.05 52.78
C ASP A 192 -21.47 -9.68 54.17
N GLN A 193 -20.60 -8.69 54.32
CA GLN A 193 -20.19 -8.14 55.62
C GLN A 193 -21.37 -7.52 56.35
N ALA A 194 -22.20 -6.71 55.70
CA ALA A 194 -23.38 -6.10 56.30
C ALA A 194 -24.37 -7.17 56.78
N LYS A 195 -24.54 -8.26 56.00
CA LYS A 195 -25.40 -9.40 56.40
C LYS A 195 -24.86 -10.12 57.63
N LEU A 196 -23.55 -10.37 57.69
CA LEU A 196 -22.89 -10.98 58.86
C LEU A 196 -23.00 -10.10 60.10
N GLU A 197 -22.86 -8.78 59.96
CA GLU A 197 -23.04 -7.84 61.06
C GLU A 197 -24.47 -7.83 61.55
N GLN A 198 -25.47 -7.90 60.66
CA GLN A 198 -26.88 -8.00 61.01
C GLN A 198 -27.18 -9.33 61.74
N GLU A 199 -26.70 -10.45 61.26
CA GLU A 199 -26.84 -11.76 61.86
C GLU A 199 -26.18 -11.80 63.29
N ARG A 200 -25.02 -11.16 63.43
CA ARG A 200 -24.37 -11.00 64.74
C ARG A 200 -25.24 -10.15 65.67
N TRP A 201 -25.75 -9.02 65.19
CA TRP A 201 -26.61 -8.16 65.99
C TRP A 201 -27.92 -8.87 66.38
N GLU A 202 -28.55 -9.62 65.49
CA GLU A 202 -29.72 -10.43 65.76
C GLU A 202 -29.42 -11.51 66.79
N ALA A 203 -28.30 -12.22 66.69
CA ALA A 203 -27.86 -13.23 67.67
C ALA A 203 -27.53 -12.61 69.03
N GLU A 204 -26.87 -11.44 69.07
CA GLU A 204 -26.60 -10.70 70.37
C GLU A 204 -27.92 -10.15 70.95
N PHE A 205 -28.86 -9.72 70.13
CA PHE A 205 -30.17 -9.26 70.56
C PHE A 205 -31.03 -10.41 71.12
N ASP A 206 -31.05 -11.57 70.47
CA ASP A 206 -31.74 -12.76 70.92
C ASP A 206 -31.08 -13.31 72.22
N ALA A 207 -29.76 -13.27 72.36
CA ALA A 207 -29.09 -13.66 73.57
C ALA A 207 -29.31 -12.70 74.75
N ALA A 208 -29.49 -11.39 74.51
CA ALA A 208 -29.72 -10.38 75.52
C ALA A 208 -31.19 -10.24 75.97
N TYR A 209 -32.14 -10.48 75.06
CA TYR A 209 -33.58 -10.22 75.28
C TYR A 209 -34.52 -11.40 74.99
N GLY A 210 -33.97 -12.51 74.36
CA GLY A 210 -34.73 -13.71 73.97
C GLY A 210 -34.80 -14.80 75.04
N GLY A 211 -34.81 -14.45 76.37
CA GLY A 211 -34.98 -15.40 77.49
C GLY A 211 -36.45 -15.80 77.62
N GLY A 212 -36.94 -16.69 76.79
CA GLY A 212 -38.28 -17.27 76.99
C GLY A 212 -38.66 -18.23 75.86
N ASP A 213 -38.48 -19.50 76.18
CA ASP A 213 -39.22 -20.71 75.79
C ASP A 213 -39.05 -21.31 74.37
N ASP A 214 -38.48 -22.48 74.44
CA ASP A 214 -38.66 -23.74 73.66
C ASP A 214 -38.80 -23.80 72.16
N GLY A 215 -37.85 -24.47 71.56
CA GLY A 215 -38.09 -25.59 70.62
C GLY A 215 -38.10 -25.32 69.19
N GLY A 216 -37.07 -25.81 68.44
CA GLY A 216 -37.28 -26.13 67.03
C GLY A 216 -36.02 -26.08 66.13
N SER A 217 -35.34 -27.20 66.06
CA SER A 217 -34.36 -27.64 65.08
C SER A 217 -34.65 -27.28 63.65
N GLY A 218 -33.66 -26.77 62.91
CA GLY A 218 -33.68 -26.69 61.47
C GLY A 218 -32.42 -26.08 60.90
N GLY A 219 -31.29 -26.83 60.99
CA GLY A 219 -30.07 -26.47 60.28
C GLY A 219 -30.22 -26.71 58.77
N GLY A 220 -30.23 -25.68 58.00
CA GLY A 220 -30.13 -25.73 56.53
C GLY A 220 -28.75 -25.24 56.07
N ASP A 221 -28.00 -26.13 55.55
CA ASP A 221 -26.65 -25.97 55.03
C ASP A 221 -26.66 -25.00 53.81
N ASP A 222 -26.38 -23.73 54.02
CA ASP A 222 -26.34 -22.69 52.98
C ASP A 222 -24.92 -22.54 52.38
N SER A 223 -24.00 -23.50 52.72
CA SER A 223 -22.62 -23.48 52.19
C SER A 223 -22.52 -23.79 50.68
N SER A 224 -23.52 -24.46 50.08
CA SER A 224 -23.51 -24.84 48.68
C SER A 224 -23.71 -23.67 47.72
N ALA A 225 -24.49 -22.65 48.11
CA ALA A 225 -24.74 -21.46 47.25
C ALA A 225 -23.50 -20.55 47.16
N GLN A 226 -22.71 -20.54 48.25
CA GLN A 226 -21.49 -19.73 48.29
C GLN A 226 -20.34 -20.35 47.46
N ASP A 227 -20.20 -21.66 47.48
CA ASP A 227 -19.22 -22.41 46.68
C ASP A 227 -19.57 -22.36 45.16
N ASP A 228 -20.82 -22.41 44.78
CA ASP A 228 -21.26 -22.27 43.39
C ASP A 228 -21.04 -20.84 42.84
N TYR A 229 -21.17 -19.83 43.69
CA TYR A 229 -20.88 -18.45 43.34
C TYR A 229 -19.40 -18.23 43.12
N TYR A 230 -18.53 -18.71 44.01
CA TYR A 230 -17.08 -18.63 43.84
C TYR A 230 -16.59 -19.40 42.61
N LYS A 231 -17.16 -20.56 42.32
CA LYS A 231 -16.88 -21.31 41.08
C LYS A 231 -17.25 -20.54 39.83
N LYS A 232 -18.42 -19.90 39.78
CA LYS A 232 -18.86 -19.08 38.66
C LYS A 232 -18.00 -17.82 38.49
N LEU A 233 -17.57 -17.20 39.56
CA LEU A 233 -16.67 -16.04 39.52
C LEU A 233 -15.27 -16.42 38.99
N LEU A 234 -14.72 -17.55 39.43
CA LEU A 234 -13.44 -18.08 38.91
C LEU A 234 -13.55 -18.52 37.46
N GLU A 235 -14.68 -19.03 37.02
CA GLU A 235 -14.92 -19.39 35.61
C GLU A 235 -15.00 -18.15 34.70
N LEU A 236 -15.62 -17.05 35.18
CA LEU A 236 -15.65 -15.77 34.51
C LEU A 236 -14.26 -15.10 34.42
N MET A 237 -13.48 -15.17 35.48
CA MET A 237 -12.10 -14.66 35.52
C MET A 237 -11.14 -15.55 34.70
N GLY A 238 -11.35 -16.87 34.70
CA GLY A 238 -10.55 -17.84 33.94
C GLY A 238 -10.77 -17.76 32.44
N ARG A 239 -11.96 -17.43 31.97
CA ARG A 239 -12.24 -17.22 30.53
C ARG A 239 -11.55 -16.00 29.95
N ASN A 240 -11.31 -14.97 30.76
CA ASN A 240 -10.58 -13.76 30.31
C ASN A 240 -9.06 -13.96 30.27
N SER A 241 -8.49 -14.93 31.01
CA SER A 241 -7.04 -15.20 31.00
C SER A 241 -6.62 -16.21 29.93
N ALA A 242 -7.54 -17.00 29.37
CA ALA A 242 -7.24 -17.98 28.33
C ALA A 242 -7.08 -17.39 26.92
N GLY A 243 -7.41 -16.10 26.71
CA GLY A 243 -7.24 -15.42 25.43
C GLY A 243 -5.86 -14.78 25.20
N THR A 244 -4.98 -14.76 26.21
CA THR A 244 -3.69 -14.05 26.13
C THR A 244 -2.45 -14.93 26.20
N GLN A 245 -2.59 -16.27 26.18
CA GLN A 245 -1.44 -17.17 26.13
C GLN A 245 -1.46 -18.03 24.87
N GLU A 246 -1.05 -17.46 23.74
CA GLU A 246 -0.33 -18.23 22.70
C GLU A 246 0.12 -17.32 21.57
N LYS A 247 1.14 -16.51 21.79
CA LYS A 247 2.05 -16.04 20.73
C LYS A 247 3.37 -15.55 21.34
N ASP A 248 3.95 -16.34 22.23
CA ASP A 248 5.37 -16.24 22.51
C ASP A 248 6.06 -17.41 21.81
N SER A 249 6.58 -17.18 20.64
CA SER A 249 7.81 -17.84 20.19
C SER A 249 8.26 -17.36 18.83
N LYS A 250 9.48 -16.88 18.82
CA LYS A 250 10.40 -16.77 17.70
C LYS A 250 10.38 -15.48 16.87
N VAL A 251 10.90 -14.42 17.44
CA VAL A 251 11.74 -13.51 16.67
C VAL A 251 13.17 -13.63 17.19
N SER A 252 13.97 -14.38 16.48
CA SER A 252 15.44 -14.33 16.55
C SER A 252 15.89 -13.00 15.96
N PRO A 253 16.73 -12.23 16.64
CA PRO A 253 17.37 -11.07 16.03
C PRO A 253 18.51 -11.55 15.16
N ASN A 254 18.32 -11.54 13.85
CA ASN A 254 19.42 -11.69 12.91
C ASN A 254 20.08 -10.33 12.72
N GLN A 255 21.13 -10.10 13.50
CA GLN A 255 22.12 -9.06 13.28
C GLN A 255 22.88 -9.40 11.98
N THR A 256 22.69 -8.61 10.95
CA THR A 256 23.70 -8.45 9.91
C THR A 256 23.99 -6.97 9.74
N SER A 257 24.95 -6.53 10.52
CA SER A 257 25.78 -5.38 10.28
C SER A 257 26.49 -5.57 8.93
N THR A 258 26.17 -4.74 7.94
CA THR A 258 27.05 -4.49 6.80
C THR A 258 27.38 -3.01 6.76
N ALA A 259 28.51 -2.69 7.33
CA ALA A 259 29.23 -1.46 7.09
C ALA A 259 29.58 -1.37 5.60
N VAL A 260 29.05 -0.37 4.90
CA VAL A 260 29.59 0.07 3.62
C VAL A 260 30.39 1.33 3.90
N LYS A 261 31.72 1.18 3.76
CA LYS A 261 32.68 2.26 3.60
C LYS A 261 32.57 2.82 2.17
N TYR A 262 32.73 4.14 2.08
CA TYR A 262 32.88 5.07 0.96
C TYR A 262 31.59 5.62 0.36
#